data_3df8ac2cc773025bb9d7db99e300f577
#
_entry.id   3df8ac2cc773025bb9d7db99e300f577
#
_cell.length_a   1.000
_cell.length_b   1.000
_cell.length_c   1.000
_cell.angle_alpha   90.00
_cell.angle_beta   90.00
_cell.angle_gamma   90.00
#
_symmetry.space_group_name_H-M   'P 1'
#
loop_
_entity.id
_entity.type
_entity.pdbx_description
1 polymer ?
#
loop_
_entity_poly.entity_id
_entity_poly.type
_entity_poly.pdbx_seq_one_letter_code
_entity_poly.pdbx_strand_id
1 'polypeptide(L)'
;MSKLIIVRGAMGSGKTTFANKLTRNLIKFGYSPTDICHFEADQYFEDKDGNYNFDPKKLWLAHKQCFEKTKKCLLRDKVVIVANTFATMKEMKPYFDFAESNDIAVDIYRCTGEYQNVHGVPDDVVQAKREQMELLENEQIV
;
A
#
# COMPACT_ATOMS: atom_id res chain seq x y z
N MET A 1 -13.71 -0.67 14.71
CA MET A 1 -13.47 -1.98 14.10
C MET A 1 -12.34 -1.88 13.11
N SER A 2 -11.32 -2.72 13.23
CA SER A 2 -10.15 -2.65 12.33
C SER A 2 -10.48 -3.17 10.94
N LYS A 3 -9.80 -2.62 9.95
CA LYS A 3 -9.93 -3.01 8.56
C LYS A 3 -8.61 -2.79 7.85
N LEU A 4 -8.24 -3.75 7.01
CA LEU A 4 -7.05 -3.63 6.17
C LEU A 4 -7.51 -3.33 4.74
N ILE A 5 -6.93 -2.27 4.15
CA ILE A 5 -7.18 -1.90 2.76
C ILE A 5 -5.85 -1.99 2.02
N ILE A 6 -5.77 -2.89 1.06
CA ILE A 6 -4.59 -3.05 0.20
C ILE A 6 -4.81 -2.22 -1.07
N VAL A 7 -3.87 -1.33 -1.38
CA VAL A 7 -3.85 -0.56 -2.62
C VAL A 7 -2.60 -0.96 -3.38
N ARG A 8 -2.78 -1.65 -4.49
CA ARG A 8 -1.67 -2.23 -5.28
C ARG A 8 -1.66 -1.68 -6.70
N GLY A 9 -0.50 -1.75 -7.34
CA GLY A 9 -0.33 -1.28 -8.70
C GLY A 9 1.13 -0.99 -9.01
N ALA A 10 1.48 -0.92 -10.29
CA ALA A 10 2.83 -0.58 -10.72
C ALA A 10 3.18 0.87 -10.36
N MET A 11 4.45 1.22 -10.45
CA MET A 11 4.89 2.60 -10.26
C MET A 11 4.13 3.53 -11.22
N GLY A 12 3.66 4.66 -10.72
CA GLY A 12 2.90 5.61 -11.54
C GLY A 12 1.45 5.22 -11.81
N SER A 13 0.92 4.21 -11.13
CA SER A 13 -0.48 3.78 -11.32
C SER A 13 -1.49 4.61 -10.52
N GLY A 14 -1.02 5.53 -9.66
CA GLY A 14 -1.90 6.39 -8.87
C GLY A 14 -2.22 5.86 -7.48
N LYS A 15 -1.42 4.95 -6.94
CA LYS A 15 -1.66 4.34 -5.63
C LYS A 15 -1.77 5.35 -4.49
N THR A 16 -0.79 6.23 -4.36
CA THR A 16 -0.77 7.22 -3.29
C THR A 16 -1.95 8.17 -3.39
N THR A 17 -2.25 8.64 -4.59
CA THR A 17 -3.41 9.51 -4.84
C THR A 17 -4.72 8.82 -4.46
N PHE A 18 -4.86 7.56 -4.84
CA PHE A 18 -6.05 6.78 -4.51
C PHE A 18 -6.16 6.53 -3.00
N ALA A 19 -5.05 6.20 -2.34
CA ALA A 19 -5.02 6.00 -0.89
C ALA A 19 -5.42 7.27 -0.14
N ASN A 20 -4.96 8.43 -0.60
CA ASN A 20 -5.35 9.72 -0.01
C ASN A 20 -6.83 10.00 -0.21
N LYS A 21 -7.39 9.64 -1.36
CA LYS A 21 -8.82 9.76 -1.63
C LYS A 21 -9.64 8.86 -0.69
N LEU A 22 -9.19 7.62 -0.48
CA LEU A 22 -9.84 6.71 0.48
C LEU A 22 -9.85 7.30 1.88
N THR A 23 -8.73 7.87 2.31
CA THR A 23 -8.62 8.52 3.62
C THR A 23 -9.66 9.63 3.76
N ARG A 24 -9.75 10.52 2.76
CA ARG A 24 -10.72 11.61 2.77
C ARG A 24 -12.16 11.09 2.82
N ASN A 25 -12.46 10.04 2.07
CA ASN A 25 -13.80 9.45 2.05
C ASN A 25 -14.16 8.83 3.41
N LEU A 26 -13.22 8.13 4.04
CA LEU A 26 -13.44 7.56 5.38
C LEU A 26 -13.75 8.66 6.40
N ILE A 27 -13.02 9.77 6.35
CA ILE A 27 -13.27 10.90 7.24
C ILE A 27 -14.68 11.48 7.01
N LYS A 28 -15.11 11.60 5.76
CA LYS A 28 -16.46 12.05 5.42
C LYS A 28 -17.54 11.11 5.96
N PHE A 29 -17.26 9.81 6.05
CA PHE A 29 -18.17 8.82 6.60
C PHE A 29 -18.18 8.78 8.12
N GLY A 30 -17.37 9.61 8.78
CA GLY A 30 -17.38 9.73 10.22
C GLY A 30 -16.19 9.13 10.95
N TYR A 31 -15.22 8.58 10.25
CA TYR A 31 -13.99 8.09 10.88
C TYR A 31 -13.14 9.26 11.36
N SER A 32 -12.57 9.13 12.56
CA SER A 32 -11.61 10.12 13.04
C SER A 32 -10.30 9.99 12.26
N PRO A 33 -9.63 11.09 11.88
CA PRO A 33 -8.31 11.02 11.24
C PRO A 33 -7.28 10.21 12.03
N THR A 34 -7.40 10.18 13.37
CA THR A 34 -6.48 9.42 14.23
C THR A 34 -6.73 7.91 14.18
N ASP A 35 -7.86 7.47 13.61
CA ASP A 35 -8.21 6.06 13.47
C ASP A 35 -7.88 5.50 12.09
N ILE A 36 -7.24 6.29 11.23
CA ILE A 36 -6.85 5.91 9.88
C ILE A 36 -5.34 6.03 9.74
N CYS A 37 -4.71 4.93 9.30
CA CYS A 37 -3.27 4.90 9.04
C CYS A 37 -3.03 4.62 7.56
N HIS A 38 -2.01 5.23 6.99
CA HIS A 38 -1.61 5.01 5.60
C HIS A 38 -0.11 4.71 5.58
N PHE A 39 0.26 3.51 5.16
CA PHE A 39 1.65 3.08 5.10
C PHE A 39 2.05 2.65 3.70
N GLU A 40 3.28 2.99 3.32
CA GLU A 40 3.93 2.59 2.08
C GLU A 40 5.38 2.21 2.41
N ALA A 41 5.90 1.19 1.75
CA ALA A 41 7.29 0.79 1.96
C ALA A 41 8.25 1.94 1.61
N ASP A 42 7.94 2.74 0.61
CA ASP A 42 8.76 3.89 0.19
C ASP A 42 8.98 4.92 1.29
N GLN A 43 8.10 4.99 2.28
CA GLN A 43 8.27 5.90 3.42
C GLN A 43 9.57 5.65 4.19
N TYR A 44 10.09 4.44 4.14
CA TYR A 44 11.37 4.08 4.76
C TYR A 44 12.53 4.92 4.21
N PHE A 45 12.47 5.30 2.94
CA PHE A 45 13.53 6.01 2.24
C PHE A 45 13.40 7.53 2.30
N GLU A 46 12.33 8.04 2.93
CA GLU A 46 12.15 9.47 3.12
C GLU A 46 12.78 9.91 4.44
N ASP A 47 13.56 10.99 4.40
CA ASP A 47 14.15 11.58 5.62
C ASP A 47 13.20 12.61 6.23
N LYS A 48 13.65 13.26 7.32
CA LYS A 48 12.86 14.27 8.05
C LYS A 48 12.53 15.49 7.20
N ASP A 49 13.35 15.76 6.19
CA ASP A 49 13.17 16.93 5.31
C ASP A 49 12.40 16.58 4.03
N GLY A 50 11.88 15.35 3.93
CA GLY A 50 11.13 14.89 2.78
C GLY A 50 11.98 14.43 1.60
N ASN A 51 13.29 14.31 1.78
CA ASN A 51 14.19 13.82 0.74
C ASN A 51 14.05 12.31 0.58
N TYR A 52 13.97 11.86 -0.67
CA TYR A 52 13.83 10.44 -0.99
C TYR A 52 15.21 9.86 -1.38
N ASN A 53 15.68 8.89 -0.61
CA ASN A 53 17.00 8.27 -0.79
C ASN A 53 16.86 6.76 -0.93
N PHE A 54 16.44 6.30 -2.11
CA PHE A 54 16.23 4.88 -2.37
C PHE A 54 17.54 4.09 -2.35
N ASP A 55 17.55 2.98 -1.61
CA ASP A 55 18.64 2.01 -1.57
C ASP A 55 18.05 0.60 -1.79
N PRO A 56 18.30 -0.03 -2.96
CA PRO A 56 17.74 -1.34 -3.24
C PRO A 56 18.18 -2.42 -2.26
N LYS A 57 19.32 -2.26 -1.61
CA LYS A 57 19.81 -3.22 -0.60
C LYS A 57 18.97 -3.20 0.67
N LYS A 58 18.21 -2.14 0.90
CA LYS A 58 17.37 -1.96 2.09
C LYS A 58 15.88 -2.14 1.80
N LEU A 59 15.53 -2.57 0.59
CA LEU A 59 14.13 -2.73 0.19
C LEU A 59 13.39 -3.71 1.12
N TRP A 60 14.04 -4.79 1.52
CA TRP A 60 13.45 -5.76 2.44
C TRP A 60 13.17 -5.16 3.83
N LEU A 61 14.03 -4.23 4.28
CA LEU A 61 13.80 -3.50 5.53
C LEU A 61 12.60 -2.56 5.41
N ALA A 62 12.46 -1.91 4.25
CA ALA A 62 11.33 -1.02 3.99
C ALA A 62 10.01 -1.79 4.05
N HIS A 63 9.94 -2.96 3.43
CA HIS A 63 8.74 -3.81 3.47
C HIS A 63 8.49 -4.37 4.88
N LYS A 64 9.53 -4.76 5.58
CA LYS A 64 9.42 -5.23 6.96
C LYS A 64 8.85 -4.15 7.88
N GLN A 65 9.37 -2.92 7.78
CA GLN A 65 8.87 -1.80 8.57
C GLN A 65 7.40 -1.51 8.27
N CYS A 66 7.03 -1.50 6.99
CA CYS A 66 5.66 -1.26 6.57
C CYS A 66 4.70 -2.30 7.18
N PHE A 67 5.07 -3.57 7.14
CA PHE A 67 4.27 -4.65 7.72
C PHE A 67 4.16 -4.53 9.24
N GLU A 68 5.26 -4.25 9.93
CA GLU A 68 5.25 -4.11 11.39
C GLU A 68 4.36 -2.94 11.84
N LYS A 69 4.42 -1.80 11.15
CA LYS A 69 3.55 -0.66 11.44
C LYS A 69 2.07 -1.00 11.19
N THR A 70 1.81 -1.73 10.11
CA THR A 70 0.44 -2.17 9.77
C THR A 70 -0.14 -3.02 10.87
N LYS A 71 0.60 -4.03 11.34
CA LYS A 71 0.15 -4.92 12.41
C LYS A 71 -0.18 -4.15 13.69
N LYS A 72 0.70 -3.23 14.08
CA LYS A 72 0.49 -2.42 15.29
C LYS A 72 -0.79 -1.61 15.23
N CYS A 73 -1.05 -0.97 14.10
CA CYS A 73 -2.26 -0.15 13.95
C CYS A 73 -3.53 -1.01 13.88
N LEU A 74 -3.48 -2.16 13.19
CA LEU A 74 -4.63 -3.06 13.13
C LEU A 74 -4.99 -3.60 14.52
N LEU A 75 -4.00 -3.89 15.35
CA LEU A 75 -4.24 -4.36 16.72
C LEU A 75 -4.77 -3.26 17.65
N ARG A 76 -4.72 -1.99 17.22
CA ARG A 76 -5.29 -0.85 17.92
C ARG A 76 -6.66 -0.44 17.38
N ASP A 77 -7.31 -1.34 16.69
CA ASP A 77 -8.67 -1.15 16.15
C ASP A 77 -8.76 0.00 15.13
N LYS A 78 -7.72 0.14 14.30
CA LYS A 78 -7.67 1.21 13.29
C LYS A 78 -7.93 0.66 11.88
N VAL A 79 -8.31 1.55 10.97
CA VAL A 79 -8.34 1.27 9.53
C VAL A 79 -6.95 1.55 8.98
N VAL A 80 -6.34 0.58 8.31
CA VAL A 80 -4.99 0.73 7.77
C VAL A 80 -5.02 0.55 6.25
N ILE A 81 -4.52 1.56 5.55
CA ILE A 81 -4.37 1.54 4.09
C ILE A 81 -2.89 1.27 3.82
N VAL A 82 -2.59 0.20 3.10
CA VAL A 82 -1.22 -0.15 2.70
C VAL A 82 -1.12 -0.05 1.19
N ALA A 83 -0.29 0.87 0.71
CA ALA A 83 -0.10 1.11 -0.71
C ALA A 83 1.32 0.70 -1.13
N ASN A 84 1.43 -0.40 -1.83
CA ASN A 84 2.69 -0.92 -2.37
C ASN A 84 2.42 -1.53 -3.74
N THR A 85 3.47 -1.82 -4.48
CA THR A 85 3.32 -2.46 -5.80
C THR A 85 2.54 -3.76 -5.68
N PHE A 86 2.94 -4.63 -4.75
CA PHE A 86 2.25 -5.91 -4.50
C PHE A 86 1.92 -6.65 -5.80
N ALA A 87 2.94 -6.91 -6.60
CA ALA A 87 2.75 -7.54 -7.92
C ALA A 87 2.20 -8.95 -7.81
N THR A 88 2.54 -9.68 -6.76
CA THR A 88 2.19 -11.09 -6.61
C THR A 88 1.44 -11.35 -5.30
N MET A 89 0.67 -12.44 -5.30
CA MET A 89 -0.01 -12.93 -4.09
C MET A 89 1.01 -13.21 -2.98
N LYS A 90 2.20 -13.71 -3.33
CA LYS A 90 3.26 -14.01 -2.37
C LYS A 90 3.67 -12.77 -1.56
N GLU A 91 3.73 -11.61 -2.21
CA GLU A 91 4.07 -10.35 -1.53
C GLU A 91 2.99 -9.90 -0.55
N MET A 92 1.73 -10.20 -0.85
CA MET A 92 0.58 -9.83 -0.02
C MET A 92 0.26 -10.85 1.07
N LYS A 93 0.73 -12.09 0.91
CA LYS A 93 0.36 -13.19 1.80
C LYS A 93 0.55 -12.90 3.29
N PRO A 94 1.66 -12.30 3.75
CA PRO A 94 1.81 -11.98 5.18
C PRO A 94 0.66 -11.10 5.71
N TYR A 95 0.21 -10.15 4.91
CA TYR A 95 -0.90 -9.26 5.28
C TYR A 95 -2.22 -10.03 5.38
N PHE A 96 -2.49 -10.90 4.41
CA PHE A 96 -3.72 -11.69 4.40
C PHE A 96 -3.74 -12.70 5.55
N ASP A 97 -2.60 -13.36 5.82
CA ASP A 97 -2.49 -14.32 6.93
C ASP A 97 -2.71 -13.64 8.28
N PHE A 98 -2.15 -12.46 8.45
CA PHE A 98 -2.34 -11.69 9.68
C PHE A 98 -3.80 -11.27 9.86
N ALA A 99 -4.42 -10.78 8.80
CA ALA A 99 -5.82 -10.35 8.84
C ALA A 99 -6.75 -11.54 9.15
N GLU A 100 -6.53 -12.68 8.50
CA GLU A 100 -7.32 -13.88 8.73
C GLU A 100 -7.18 -14.36 10.19
N SER A 101 -5.96 -14.40 10.73
CA SER A 101 -5.69 -14.84 12.10
C SER A 101 -6.33 -13.94 13.16
N ASN A 102 -6.64 -12.70 12.81
CA ASN A 102 -7.19 -11.70 13.75
C ASN A 102 -8.61 -11.27 13.37
N ASP A 103 -9.28 -12.00 12.50
CA ASP A 103 -10.66 -11.71 12.03
C ASP A 103 -10.82 -10.29 11.51
N ILE A 104 -9.84 -9.81 10.73
CA ILE A 104 -9.84 -8.47 10.16
C ILE A 104 -10.30 -8.53 8.71
N ALA A 105 -11.29 -7.73 8.36
CA ALA A 105 -11.77 -7.62 6.97
C ALA A 105 -10.70 -6.98 6.07
N VAL A 106 -10.61 -7.44 4.83
CA VAL A 106 -9.63 -6.95 3.84
C VAL A 106 -10.36 -6.53 2.58
N ASP A 107 -10.07 -5.29 2.14
CA ASP A 107 -10.46 -4.83 0.81
C ASP A 107 -9.20 -4.66 -0.03
N ILE A 108 -9.28 -4.98 -1.32
CA ILE A 108 -8.14 -4.90 -2.25
C ILE A 108 -8.53 -4.04 -3.44
N TYR A 109 -7.71 -3.04 -3.73
CA TYR A 109 -7.85 -2.18 -4.91
C TYR A 109 -6.60 -2.26 -5.76
N ARG A 110 -6.76 -2.49 -7.06
CA ARG A 110 -5.64 -2.47 -8.00
C ARG A 110 -5.73 -1.23 -8.88
N CYS A 111 -4.72 -0.36 -8.79
CA CYS A 111 -4.64 0.86 -9.58
C CYS A 111 -4.02 0.55 -10.94
N THR A 112 -4.64 1.04 -12.01
CA THR A 112 -4.23 0.78 -13.39
C THR A 112 -3.85 2.04 -14.17
N GLY A 113 -3.75 3.18 -13.48
CA GLY A 113 -3.36 4.43 -14.12
C GLY A 113 -1.94 4.39 -14.68
N GLU A 114 -1.67 5.28 -15.62
CA GLU A 114 -0.37 5.42 -16.27
C GLU A 114 0.08 6.87 -16.17
N TYR A 115 0.39 7.28 -14.95
CA TYR A 115 0.84 8.64 -14.65
C TYR A 115 2.37 8.71 -14.64
N GLN A 116 2.92 9.91 -14.74
CA GLN A 116 4.34 10.11 -14.60
C GLN A 116 4.78 9.68 -13.19
N ASN A 117 5.79 8.80 -13.11
CA ASN A 117 6.24 8.35 -11.81
C ASN A 117 7.24 9.37 -11.23
N VAL A 118 7.01 9.73 -9.94
CA VAL A 118 7.75 10.80 -9.26
C VAL A 118 9.13 10.39 -8.77
N HIS A 119 9.44 9.08 -8.81
CA HIS A 119 10.73 8.57 -8.36
C HIS A 119 11.73 8.35 -9.49
N GLY A 120 11.38 8.71 -10.73
CA GLY A 120 12.28 8.61 -11.88
C GLY A 120 12.63 7.18 -12.30
N VAL A 121 11.77 6.22 -12.01
CA VAL A 121 11.98 4.83 -12.43
C VAL A 121 11.89 4.75 -13.95
N PRO A 122 12.84 4.06 -14.64
CA PRO A 122 12.80 3.94 -16.10
C PRO A 122 11.51 3.31 -16.61
N ASP A 123 11.01 3.78 -17.76
CA ASP A 123 9.73 3.31 -18.32
C ASP A 123 9.69 1.81 -18.60
N ASP A 124 10.80 1.21 -19.03
CA ASP A 124 10.88 -0.22 -19.27
C ASP A 124 10.72 -1.02 -17.97
N VAL A 125 11.25 -0.52 -16.86
CA VAL A 125 11.09 -1.15 -15.53
C VAL A 125 9.63 -1.06 -15.10
N VAL A 126 8.98 0.10 -15.30
CA VAL A 126 7.58 0.29 -14.97
C VAL A 126 6.70 -0.66 -15.78
N GLN A 127 6.95 -0.77 -17.09
CA GLN A 127 6.18 -1.66 -17.96
C GLN A 127 6.36 -3.14 -17.57
N ALA A 128 7.58 -3.55 -17.23
CA ALA A 128 7.84 -4.90 -16.75
C ALA A 128 7.04 -5.21 -15.48
N LYS A 129 6.92 -4.25 -14.57
CA LYS A 129 6.12 -4.39 -13.36
C LYS A 129 4.64 -4.53 -13.68
N ARG A 130 4.12 -3.73 -14.61
CA ARG A 130 2.71 -3.83 -15.04
C ARG A 130 2.40 -5.23 -15.55
N GLU A 131 3.33 -5.82 -16.32
CA GLU A 131 3.17 -7.15 -16.87
C GLU A 131 3.26 -8.26 -15.83
N GLN A 132 3.99 -8.02 -14.72
CA GLN A 132 4.12 -8.96 -13.61
C GLN A 132 2.93 -8.99 -12.67
N MET A 133 2.03 -8.01 -12.76
CA MET A 133 0.90 -7.89 -11.82
C MET A 133 -0.03 -9.09 -11.94
N GLU A 134 -0.13 -9.89 -10.88
CA GLU A 134 -1.09 -10.98 -10.82
C GLU A 134 -2.51 -10.42 -10.65
N LEU A 135 -3.48 -11.02 -11.34
CA LEU A 135 -4.87 -10.62 -11.22
C LEU A 135 -5.53 -11.42 -10.09
N LEU A 136 -6.30 -10.73 -9.26
CA LEU A 136 -7.02 -11.35 -8.15
C LEU A 136 -8.52 -11.25 -8.38
N GLU A 137 -9.26 -12.32 -8.05
CA GLU A 137 -10.72 -12.35 -8.24
C GLU A 137 -11.45 -11.38 -7.34
N ASN A 138 -10.93 -11.12 -6.15
CA ASN A 138 -11.57 -10.32 -5.12
C ASN A 138 -11.06 -8.87 -5.04
N GLU A 139 -10.43 -8.39 -6.09
CA GLU A 139 -9.94 -7.00 -6.12
C GLU A 139 -10.86 -6.10 -6.93
N GLN A 140 -10.92 -4.84 -6.55
CA GLN A 140 -11.57 -3.79 -7.32
C GLN A 140 -10.54 -3.08 -8.17
N ILE A 141 -10.87 -2.80 -9.43
CA ILE A 141 -9.97 -2.13 -10.37
C ILE A 141 -10.33 -0.64 -10.39
N VAL A 142 -9.32 0.19 -10.22
CA VAL A 142 -9.49 1.64 -10.17
C VAL A 142 -8.49 2.38 -11.05
#